data_150833b7e8fe3e000d150ca8455f04a1
#
_entry.id   150833b7e8fe3e000d150ca8455f04a1
#
_cell.length_a   1.000
_cell.length_b   1.000
_cell.length_c   1.000
_cell.angle_alpha   90.00
_cell.angle_beta   90.00
_cell.angle_gamma   90.00
#
_symmetry.space_group_name_H-M   'P 1'
#
loop_
_entity.id
_entity.type
_entity.pdbx_description
1 polymer ?
#
loop_
_entity_poly.entity_id
_entity_poly.type
_entity_poly.pdbx_seq_one_letter_code
_entity_poly.pdbx_strand_id
1 'polypeptide(L)'
;MITDLSYLNTERQPDESNGRKTVYDLYCKTDTGEYIIIEMQNREQEFFKDRALYYMAKSIVQQEIKGNGWKFNLTAVYGVYFVNFLLNKNDTDEHFCKDIALVDKHTGKVFNNKFRQIYIELPRFMKSEADCHNFLDYWIYNLVNMNKLKEISFKDRKAIFSRLERIASQANLSKEERARLEEDWKDYNDLFNTVDYAKKEGKAEGRAEEKQENARKMKVLGLSNEMIHQVTGLSVEEIETL
;
A
#
# COMPACT_ATOMS: atom_id res chain seq x y z
N MET A 1 -17.70 -20.88 -1.75
CA MET A 1 -17.92 -19.73 -2.67
C MET A 1 -18.67 -18.69 -1.85
N ILE A 2 -18.16 -17.46 -1.79
CA ILE A 2 -18.85 -16.35 -1.09
C ILE A 2 -20.09 -16.00 -1.91
N THR A 3 -21.26 -15.98 -1.28
CA THR A 3 -22.54 -15.69 -1.93
C THR A 3 -23.08 -14.33 -1.53
N ASP A 4 -22.69 -13.83 -0.34
CA ASP A 4 -23.11 -12.52 0.16
C ASP A 4 -22.02 -11.87 1.01
N LEU A 5 -22.01 -10.53 1.09
CA LEU A 5 -21.10 -9.71 1.87
C LEU A 5 -21.85 -8.63 2.63
N SER A 6 -21.61 -8.59 3.93
CA SER A 6 -22.06 -7.48 4.78
C SER A 6 -20.91 -6.50 5.01
N TYR A 7 -21.11 -5.21 4.67
CA TYR A 7 -20.15 -4.16 4.99
C TYR A 7 -20.20 -3.83 6.48
N LEU A 8 -19.04 -3.78 7.10
CA LEU A 8 -18.89 -3.44 8.51
C LEU A 8 -18.35 -2.00 8.63
N ASN A 9 -18.46 -1.44 9.85
CA ASN A 9 -17.84 -0.14 10.12
C ASN A 9 -16.33 -0.23 9.91
N THR A 10 -15.81 0.63 9.04
CA THR A 10 -14.39 0.70 8.72
C THR A 10 -13.57 1.34 9.83
N GLU A 11 -14.20 2.18 10.67
CA GLU A 11 -13.55 2.80 11.82
C GLU A 11 -13.69 1.93 13.07
N ARG A 12 -12.57 1.55 13.65
CA ARG A 12 -12.52 0.82 14.92
C ARG A 12 -11.90 1.68 15.99
N GLN A 13 -12.69 1.99 17.01
CA GLN A 13 -12.21 2.67 18.19
C GLN A 13 -11.19 1.78 18.93
N PRO A 14 -10.19 2.36 19.58
CA PRO A 14 -9.30 1.60 20.43
C PRO A 14 -10.06 1.03 21.62
N ASP A 15 -9.66 -0.16 22.07
CA ASP A 15 -10.26 -0.81 23.24
C ASP A 15 -9.89 -0.08 24.56
N GLU A 16 -8.83 0.74 24.53
CA GLU A 16 -8.38 1.59 25.62
C GLU A 16 -8.32 3.05 25.20
N SER A 17 -8.45 4.00 26.13
CA SER A 17 -8.52 5.45 25.89
C SER A 17 -7.28 6.03 25.16
N ASN A 18 -6.13 5.36 25.21
CA ASN A 18 -4.88 5.75 24.54
C ASN A 18 -4.50 4.87 23.35
N GLY A 19 -5.37 3.93 22.94
CA GLY A 19 -5.10 3.06 21.82
C GLY A 19 -5.22 3.78 20.45
N ARG A 20 -4.51 3.26 19.43
CA ARG A 20 -4.64 3.78 18.06
C ARG A 20 -5.97 3.35 17.45
N LYS A 21 -6.70 4.32 16.89
CA LYS A 21 -7.82 4.07 16.00
C LYS A 21 -7.33 3.28 14.79
N THR A 22 -8.07 2.25 14.40
CA THR A 22 -7.83 1.50 13.17
C THR A 22 -8.88 1.90 12.15
N VAL A 23 -8.45 2.27 10.95
CA VAL A 23 -9.33 2.63 9.84
C VAL A 23 -8.98 1.72 8.67
N TYR A 24 -9.99 1.02 8.15
CA TYR A 24 -9.87 0.17 6.97
C TYR A 24 -10.50 0.90 5.76
N ASP A 25 -10.00 0.65 4.56
CA ASP A 25 -10.68 1.15 3.35
C ASP A 25 -12.01 0.41 3.15
N LEU A 26 -11.99 -0.92 3.23
CA LEU A 26 -13.19 -1.75 3.28
C LEU A 26 -13.04 -2.85 4.32
N TYR A 27 -14.10 -3.10 5.08
CA TYR A 27 -14.19 -4.18 6.05
C TYR A 27 -15.52 -4.91 5.88
N CYS A 28 -15.44 -6.20 5.59
CA CYS A 28 -16.60 -7.00 5.22
C CYS A 28 -16.67 -8.30 6.04
N LYS A 29 -17.87 -8.84 6.16
CA LYS A 29 -18.13 -10.18 6.68
C LYS A 29 -18.88 -10.99 5.64
N THR A 30 -18.41 -12.23 5.41
CA THR A 30 -19.06 -13.15 4.46
C THR A 30 -20.29 -13.80 5.09
N ASP A 31 -21.12 -14.42 4.26
CA ASP A 31 -22.25 -15.26 4.66
C ASP A 31 -21.82 -16.47 5.50
N THR A 32 -20.58 -16.95 5.34
CA THR A 32 -19.97 -18.02 6.13
C THR A 32 -19.24 -17.54 7.39
N GLY A 33 -19.21 -16.23 7.61
CA GLY A 33 -18.75 -15.60 8.85
C GLY A 33 -17.31 -15.11 8.83
N GLU A 34 -16.55 -15.33 7.76
CA GLU A 34 -15.17 -14.85 7.65
C GLU A 34 -15.12 -13.33 7.49
N TYR A 35 -14.05 -12.74 7.95
CA TYR A 35 -13.79 -11.32 7.82
C TYR A 35 -12.83 -11.05 6.65
N ILE A 36 -13.13 -10.02 5.87
CA ILE A 36 -12.29 -9.56 4.77
C ILE A 36 -11.96 -8.10 4.97
N ILE A 37 -10.68 -7.79 5.03
CA ILE A 37 -10.12 -6.46 5.03
C ILE A 37 -9.59 -6.21 3.63
N ILE A 38 -9.97 -5.10 2.97
CA ILE A 38 -9.42 -4.70 1.69
C ILE A 38 -8.81 -3.32 1.88
N GLU A 39 -7.57 -3.14 1.43
CA GLU A 39 -6.81 -1.90 1.50
C GLU A 39 -6.21 -1.58 0.14
N MET A 40 -6.20 -0.31 -0.24
CA MET A 40 -5.53 0.17 -1.45
C MET A 40 -4.42 1.15 -1.05
N GLN A 41 -3.17 0.78 -1.31
CA GLN A 41 -2.03 1.59 -0.93
C GLN A 41 -1.25 2.07 -2.15
N ASN A 42 -1.33 3.37 -2.43
CA ASN A 42 -0.70 3.96 -3.61
C ASN A 42 0.80 4.22 -3.44
N ARG A 43 1.30 4.35 -2.22
CA ARG A 43 2.70 4.66 -1.92
C ARG A 43 3.28 3.73 -0.88
N GLU A 44 4.55 3.41 -1.05
CA GLU A 44 5.32 2.69 -0.06
C GLU A 44 5.35 3.49 1.26
N GLN A 45 5.07 2.82 2.35
CA GLN A 45 5.18 3.35 3.70
C GLN A 45 6.10 2.45 4.50
N GLU A 46 6.93 3.07 5.32
CA GLU A 46 7.71 2.35 6.32
C GLU A 46 6.75 1.55 7.22
N PHE A 47 7.13 0.35 7.58
CA PHE A 47 6.31 -0.56 8.42
C PHE A 47 4.93 -0.95 7.84
N PHE A 48 4.72 -0.85 6.51
CA PHE A 48 3.43 -1.21 5.92
C PHE A 48 3.03 -2.66 6.22
N LYS A 49 3.97 -3.61 6.15
CA LYS A 49 3.73 -5.03 6.45
C LYS A 49 3.32 -5.24 7.91
N ASP A 50 3.97 -4.52 8.83
CA ASP A 50 3.67 -4.58 10.26
C ASP A 50 2.29 -3.99 10.55
N ARG A 51 1.94 -2.88 9.88
CA ARG A 51 0.60 -2.29 9.97
C ARG A 51 -0.48 -3.25 9.48
N ALA A 52 -0.27 -3.89 8.33
CA ALA A 52 -1.19 -4.88 7.78
C ALA A 52 -1.39 -6.06 8.75
N LEU A 53 -0.28 -6.56 9.31
CA LEU A 53 -0.30 -7.62 10.32
C LEU A 53 -1.08 -7.19 11.58
N TYR A 54 -0.79 -5.99 12.10
CA TYR A 54 -1.45 -5.44 13.29
C TYR A 54 -2.96 -5.28 13.08
N TYR A 55 -3.39 -4.77 11.91
CA TYR A 55 -4.80 -4.59 11.59
C TYR A 55 -5.56 -5.91 11.54
N MET A 56 -4.96 -6.93 10.94
CA MET A 56 -5.54 -8.27 10.91
C MET A 56 -5.58 -8.91 12.30
N ALA A 57 -4.52 -8.76 13.10
CA ALA A 57 -4.48 -9.26 14.47
C ALA A 57 -5.60 -8.64 15.32
N LYS A 58 -5.85 -7.34 15.18
CA LYS A 58 -7.00 -6.68 15.82
C LYS A 58 -8.33 -7.30 15.42
N SER A 59 -8.53 -7.60 14.13
CA SER A 59 -9.76 -8.25 13.66
C SER A 59 -9.94 -9.67 14.25
N ILE A 60 -8.85 -10.36 14.57
CA ILE A 60 -8.89 -11.65 15.27
C ILE A 60 -9.28 -11.47 16.73
N VAL A 61 -8.60 -10.56 17.43
CA VAL A 61 -8.85 -10.31 18.87
C VAL A 61 -10.28 -9.84 19.10
N GLN A 62 -10.83 -9.03 18.21
CA GLN A 62 -12.21 -8.54 18.30
C GLN A 62 -13.30 -9.61 18.12
N GLN A 63 -12.92 -10.85 17.79
CA GLN A 63 -13.87 -11.97 17.77
C GLN A 63 -14.11 -12.55 19.19
N GLU A 64 -13.38 -12.08 20.18
CA GLU A 64 -13.56 -12.49 21.57
C GLU A 64 -14.99 -12.24 22.04
N ILE A 65 -15.63 -13.26 22.58
CA ILE A 65 -16.93 -13.18 23.25
C ILE A 65 -16.68 -13.24 24.75
N LYS A 66 -17.05 -12.19 25.46
CA LYS A 66 -16.91 -12.13 26.92
C LYS A 66 -17.73 -13.23 27.59
N GLY A 67 -17.12 -13.97 28.51
CA GLY A 67 -17.75 -15.01 29.31
C GLY A 67 -17.11 -16.40 29.19
N ASN A 68 -17.42 -17.28 30.12
CA ASN A 68 -16.78 -18.60 30.25
C ASN A 68 -17.19 -19.63 29.18
N GLY A 69 -18.09 -19.27 28.26
CA GLY A 69 -18.58 -20.17 27.20
C GLY A 69 -17.81 -20.11 25.88
N TRP A 70 -16.91 -19.14 25.71
CA TRP A 70 -16.14 -19.02 24.46
C TRP A 70 -15.02 -20.05 24.40
N LYS A 71 -15.03 -20.87 23.36
CA LYS A 71 -14.08 -21.97 23.14
C LYS A 71 -13.00 -21.64 22.13
N PHE A 72 -12.64 -20.37 21.93
CA PHE A 72 -11.65 -19.91 20.94
C PHE A 72 -11.96 -20.33 19.49
N ASN A 73 -13.27 -20.48 19.17
CA ASN A 73 -13.68 -20.77 17.80
C ASN A 73 -13.60 -19.51 16.93
N LEU A 74 -12.40 -19.23 16.42
CA LEU A 74 -12.14 -18.12 15.53
C LEU A 74 -12.64 -18.41 14.13
N THR A 75 -13.21 -17.41 13.47
CA THR A 75 -13.41 -17.41 12.03
C THR A 75 -12.20 -16.83 11.31
N ALA A 76 -12.04 -17.15 10.02
CA ALA A 76 -10.90 -16.69 9.25
C ALA A 76 -10.94 -15.17 9.03
N VAL A 77 -9.76 -14.55 8.97
CA VAL A 77 -9.55 -13.17 8.58
C VAL A 77 -8.64 -13.14 7.35
N TYR A 78 -9.11 -12.52 6.29
CA TYR A 78 -8.38 -12.33 5.04
C TYR A 78 -8.06 -10.85 4.89
N GLY A 79 -6.77 -10.52 4.71
CA GLY A 79 -6.34 -9.19 4.31
C GLY A 79 -6.00 -9.19 2.82
N VAL A 80 -6.63 -8.34 2.03
CA VAL A 80 -6.35 -8.16 0.60
C VAL A 80 -5.81 -6.75 0.39
N TYR A 81 -4.58 -6.67 -0.04
CA TYR A 81 -3.83 -5.41 -0.16
C TYR A 81 -3.44 -5.16 -1.60
N PHE A 82 -4.06 -4.16 -2.23
CA PHE A 82 -3.64 -3.66 -3.53
C PHE A 82 -2.55 -2.62 -3.32
N VAL A 83 -1.35 -2.88 -3.80
CA VAL A 83 -0.20 -1.99 -3.59
C VAL A 83 0.37 -1.52 -4.93
N ASN A 84 0.58 -0.20 -5.06
CA ASN A 84 1.17 0.41 -6.25
C ASN A 84 2.70 0.61 -6.07
N PHE A 85 3.34 -0.34 -5.38
CA PHE A 85 4.79 -0.41 -5.18
C PHE A 85 5.21 -1.87 -4.98
N LEU A 86 6.52 -2.12 -5.03
CA LEU A 86 7.08 -3.45 -4.77
C LEU A 86 7.31 -3.63 -3.28
N LEU A 87 6.75 -4.69 -2.68
CA LEU A 87 6.93 -5.03 -1.26
C LEU A 87 8.38 -5.36 -0.91
N ASN A 88 9.11 -5.87 -1.88
CA ASN A 88 10.54 -6.12 -1.78
C ASN A 88 11.18 -5.83 -3.15
N LYS A 89 11.99 -4.78 -3.23
CA LYS A 89 12.62 -4.33 -4.48
C LYS A 89 13.70 -5.30 -4.99
N ASN A 90 14.26 -6.10 -4.10
CA ASN A 90 15.30 -7.10 -4.42
C ASN A 90 14.73 -8.50 -4.67
N ASP A 91 13.41 -8.64 -4.67
CA ASP A 91 12.75 -9.92 -4.91
C ASP A 91 12.73 -10.22 -6.42
N THR A 92 13.25 -11.38 -6.79
CA THR A 92 13.25 -11.90 -8.17
C THR A 92 11.95 -12.59 -8.54
N ASP A 93 11.01 -12.74 -7.59
CA ASP A 93 9.71 -13.32 -7.84
C ASP A 93 8.87 -12.39 -8.74
N GLU A 94 8.46 -12.90 -9.89
CA GLU A 94 7.68 -12.15 -10.89
C GLU A 94 6.16 -12.21 -10.64
N HIS A 95 5.70 -13.01 -9.68
CA HIS A 95 4.28 -13.11 -9.39
C HIS A 95 3.74 -11.82 -8.79
N PHE A 96 2.72 -11.26 -9.43
CA PHE A 96 2.07 -10.03 -8.94
C PHE A 96 1.15 -10.27 -7.73
N CYS A 97 0.74 -11.51 -7.49
CA CYS A 97 -0.10 -11.91 -6.36
C CYS A 97 0.71 -12.76 -5.39
N LYS A 98 0.90 -12.25 -4.19
CA LYS A 98 1.58 -12.96 -3.09
C LYS A 98 0.55 -13.40 -2.07
N ASP A 99 0.54 -14.67 -1.74
CA ASP A 99 -0.40 -15.32 -0.85
C ASP A 99 0.33 -15.84 0.38
N ILE A 100 0.14 -15.16 1.50
CA ILE A 100 0.87 -15.37 2.75
C ILE A 100 -0.04 -16.04 3.76
N ALA A 101 0.39 -17.18 4.26
CA ALA A 101 -0.31 -17.97 5.27
C ALA A 101 0.63 -18.41 6.41
N LEU A 102 0.06 -18.85 7.51
CA LEU A 102 0.82 -19.50 8.59
C LEU A 102 1.19 -20.92 8.17
N VAL A 103 2.48 -21.17 8.00
CA VAL A 103 3.00 -22.45 7.53
C VAL A 103 3.99 -23.06 8.52
N ASP A 104 4.06 -24.38 8.57
CA ASP A 104 5.14 -25.11 9.21
C ASP A 104 6.41 -24.98 8.35
N LYS A 105 7.46 -24.38 8.91
CA LYS A 105 8.72 -24.11 8.19
C LYS A 105 9.45 -25.35 7.71
N HIS A 106 9.25 -26.50 8.37
CA HIS A 106 9.93 -27.75 8.01
C HIS A 106 9.21 -28.47 6.86
N THR A 107 7.87 -28.43 6.86
CA THR A 107 7.07 -29.19 5.90
C THR A 107 6.54 -28.34 4.75
N GLY A 108 6.54 -27.01 4.89
CA GLY A 108 5.91 -26.06 3.96
C GLY A 108 4.38 -26.14 3.96
N LYS A 109 3.77 -26.96 4.83
CA LYS A 109 2.31 -27.10 4.87
C LYS A 109 1.66 -25.97 5.67
N VAL A 110 0.49 -25.55 5.22
CA VAL A 110 -0.34 -24.59 5.95
C VAL A 110 -0.71 -25.21 7.31
N PHE A 111 -0.28 -24.55 8.38
CA PHE A 111 -0.58 -24.96 9.74
C PHE A 111 -1.95 -24.46 10.20
N ASN A 112 -2.29 -23.22 9.85
CA ASN A 112 -3.57 -22.62 10.15
C ASN A 112 -3.99 -21.68 9.01
N ASN A 113 -5.21 -21.87 8.47
CA ASN A 113 -5.74 -21.13 7.33
C ASN A 113 -6.67 -19.98 7.74
N LYS A 114 -6.79 -19.67 9.04
CA LYS A 114 -7.67 -18.61 9.54
C LYS A 114 -7.03 -17.23 9.51
N PHE A 115 -5.76 -17.14 9.12
CA PHE A 115 -5.03 -15.90 8.96
C PHE A 115 -4.29 -15.93 7.62
N ARG A 116 -4.72 -15.08 6.67
CA ARG A 116 -4.17 -15.08 5.32
C ARG A 116 -4.08 -13.66 4.78
N GLN A 117 -2.91 -13.29 4.27
CA GLN A 117 -2.65 -12.00 3.65
C GLN A 117 -2.40 -12.20 2.15
N ILE A 118 -3.13 -11.46 1.33
CA ILE A 118 -3.02 -11.49 -0.12
C ILE A 118 -2.56 -10.11 -0.57
N TYR A 119 -1.35 -10.03 -1.09
CA TYR A 119 -0.80 -8.79 -1.63
C TYR A 119 -0.81 -8.84 -3.15
N ILE A 120 -1.38 -7.81 -3.76
CA ILE A 120 -1.45 -7.63 -5.20
C ILE A 120 -0.56 -6.46 -5.56
N GLU A 121 0.66 -6.76 -6.04
CA GLU A 121 1.66 -5.78 -6.47
C GLU A 121 1.33 -5.30 -7.89
N LEU A 122 0.57 -4.21 -8.02
CA LEU A 122 0.13 -3.69 -9.31
C LEU A 122 1.28 -3.41 -10.30
N PRO A 123 2.47 -2.94 -9.87
CA PRO A 123 3.59 -2.73 -10.80
C PRO A 123 4.16 -4.01 -11.42
N ARG A 124 3.91 -5.19 -10.82
CA ARG A 124 4.31 -6.49 -11.41
C ARG A 124 3.31 -7.04 -12.41
N PHE A 125 2.14 -6.45 -12.53
CA PHE A 125 1.14 -6.89 -13.49
C PHE A 125 1.48 -6.34 -14.88
N MET A 126 2.18 -7.13 -15.69
CA MET A 126 2.67 -6.76 -17.02
C MET A 126 1.85 -7.37 -18.16
N LYS A 127 0.71 -8.01 -17.86
CA LYS A 127 -0.12 -8.64 -18.89
C LYS A 127 -0.78 -7.62 -19.80
N SER A 128 -0.75 -7.88 -21.09
CA SER A 128 -1.61 -7.19 -22.06
C SER A 128 -3.06 -7.66 -21.92
N GLU A 129 -3.99 -6.95 -22.55
CA GLU A 129 -5.40 -7.37 -22.56
C GLU A 129 -5.60 -8.78 -23.13
N ALA A 130 -4.83 -9.14 -24.18
CA ALA A 130 -4.88 -10.44 -24.82
C ALA A 130 -4.36 -11.58 -23.91
N ASP A 131 -3.44 -11.26 -22.99
CA ASP A 131 -2.84 -12.23 -22.08
C ASP A 131 -3.65 -12.45 -20.79
N CYS A 132 -4.75 -11.73 -20.65
CA CYS A 132 -5.66 -11.90 -19.53
C CYS A 132 -6.63 -13.06 -19.79
N HIS A 133 -6.54 -14.12 -18.97
CA HIS A 133 -7.31 -15.35 -19.19
C HIS A 133 -8.27 -15.72 -18.05
N ASN A 134 -8.16 -15.10 -16.91
CA ASN A 134 -8.99 -15.39 -15.75
C ASN A 134 -9.59 -14.11 -15.14
N PHE A 135 -10.52 -14.30 -14.22
CA PHE A 135 -11.28 -13.20 -13.63
C PHE A 135 -10.41 -12.21 -12.81
N LEU A 136 -9.37 -12.70 -12.14
CA LEU A 136 -8.42 -11.85 -11.43
C LEU A 136 -7.63 -10.98 -12.41
N ASP A 137 -7.11 -11.56 -13.49
CA ASP A 137 -6.41 -10.82 -14.54
C ASP A 137 -7.27 -9.67 -15.08
N TYR A 138 -8.57 -9.93 -15.37
CA TYR A 138 -9.49 -8.91 -15.88
C TYR A 138 -9.67 -7.75 -14.90
N TRP A 139 -9.79 -8.05 -13.61
CA TRP A 139 -9.88 -7.02 -12.58
C TRP A 139 -8.61 -6.19 -12.48
N ILE A 140 -7.45 -6.84 -12.38
CA ILE A 140 -6.18 -6.15 -12.22
C ILE A 140 -5.86 -5.32 -13.46
N TYR A 141 -6.11 -5.85 -14.67
CA TYR A 141 -5.93 -5.13 -15.92
C TYR A 141 -6.72 -3.81 -15.93
N ASN A 142 -8.01 -3.87 -15.59
CA ASN A 142 -8.85 -2.68 -15.53
C ASN A 142 -8.37 -1.70 -14.46
N LEU A 143 -8.00 -2.16 -13.26
CA LEU A 143 -7.48 -1.29 -12.20
C LEU A 143 -6.18 -0.56 -12.60
N VAL A 144 -5.23 -1.28 -13.20
CA VAL A 144 -3.93 -0.71 -13.61
C VAL A 144 -4.08 0.27 -14.77
N ASN A 145 -5.02 0.01 -15.69
CA ASN A 145 -5.17 0.78 -16.92
C ASN A 145 -6.36 1.75 -16.91
N MET A 146 -7.13 1.84 -15.84
CA MET A 146 -8.37 2.63 -15.76
C MET A 146 -8.23 4.06 -16.28
N ASN A 147 -7.10 4.71 -16.00
CA ASN A 147 -6.83 6.10 -16.44
C ASN A 147 -6.50 6.20 -17.94
N LYS A 148 -6.18 5.10 -18.60
CA LYS A 148 -5.76 5.07 -20.02
C LYS A 148 -6.85 4.52 -20.93
N LEU A 149 -7.79 3.75 -20.37
CA LEU A 149 -8.86 3.12 -21.12
C LEU A 149 -9.96 4.14 -21.41
N LYS A 150 -10.43 4.18 -22.66
CA LYS A 150 -11.64 4.93 -23.04
C LYS A 150 -12.90 4.20 -22.55
N GLU A 151 -12.83 2.90 -22.44
CA GLU A 151 -13.89 1.99 -22.00
C GLU A 151 -13.29 0.90 -21.12
N ILE A 152 -14.07 0.39 -20.18
CA ILE A 152 -13.65 -0.73 -19.32
C ILE A 152 -13.51 -2.00 -20.19
N SER A 153 -12.35 -2.63 -20.14
CA SER A 153 -12.08 -3.88 -20.86
C SER A 153 -12.90 -5.03 -20.27
N PHE A 154 -13.17 -6.06 -21.10
CA PHE A 154 -13.87 -7.29 -20.72
C PHE A 154 -15.35 -7.12 -20.33
N LYS A 155 -15.99 -5.96 -20.62
CA LYS A 155 -17.40 -5.71 -20.30
C LYS A 155 -18.34 -6.76 -20.91
N ASP A 156 -18.03 -7.25 -22.12
CA ASP A 156 -18.80 -8.28 -22.80
C ASP A 156 -18.63 -9.69 -22.21
N ARG A 157 -17.56 -9.91 -21.45
CA ARG A 157 -17.28 -11.21 -20.83
C ARG A 157 -17.97 -11.39 -19.47
N LYS A 158 -18.22 -10.31 -18.74
CA LYS A 158 -18.83 -10.33 -17.40
C LYS A 158 -19.63 -9.05 -17.13
N ALA A 159 -20.90 -9.22 -16.79
CA ALA A 159 -21.82 -8.10 -16.47
C ALA A 159 -21.30 -7.15 -15.37
N ILE A 160 -20.42 -7.64 -14.49
CA ILE A 160 -19.81 -6.83 -13.44
C ILE A 160 -18.93 -5.71 -14.02
N PHE A 161 -18.24 -5.92 -15.15
CA PHE A 161 -17.42 -4.90 -15.77
C PHE A 161 -18.25 -3.81 -16.46
N SER A 162 -19.40 -4.17 -17.05
CA SER A 162 -20.38 -3.18 -17.54
C SER A 162 -20.97 -2.34 -16.41
N ARG A 163 -21.16 -2.95 -15.21
CA ARG A 163 -21.58 -2.23 -14.03
C ARG A 163 -20.46 -1.30 -13.49
N LEU A 164 -19.21 -1.78 -13.52
CA LEU A 164 -18.05 -0.96 -13.13
C LEU A 164 -17.90 0.26 -14.04
N GLU A 165 -18.02 0.09 -15.37
CA GLU A 165 -17.97 1.18 -16.34
C GLU A 165 -19.03 2.24 -16.03
N ARG A 166 -20.26 1.81 -15.75
CA ARG A 166 -21.35 2.74 -15.41
C ARG A 166 -21.07 3.51 -14.12
N ILE A 167 -20.48 2.87 -13.11
CA ILE A 167 -20.13 3.52 -11.83
C ILE A 167 -18.92 4.43 -12.00
N ALA A 168 -17.90 4.00 -12.74
CA ALA A 168 -16.66 4.76 -12.95
C ALA A 168 -16.83 5.93 -13.93
N SER A 169 -17.92 5.98 -14.68
CA SER A 169 -18.18 7.10 -15.61
C SER A 169 -18.45 8.39 -14.85
N GLN A 170 -17.56 9.36 -15.00
CA GLN A 170 -17.73 10.71 -14.43
C GLN A 170 -19.01 11.42 -14.89
N ALA A 171 -19.58 11.01 -16.04
CA ALA A 171 -20.83 11.55 -16.54
C ALA A 171 -22.04 11.25 -15.63
N ASN A 172 -21.93 10.21 -14.79
CA ASN A 172 -22.99 9.79 -13.88
C ASN A 172 -22.87 10.39 -12.47
N LEU A 173 -21.83 11.20 -12.21
CA LEU A 173 -21.65 11.85 -10.91
C LEU A 173 -22.61 13.05 -10.77
N SER A 174 -23.24 13.17 -9.62
CA SER A 174 -23.97 14.39 -9.22
C SER A 174 -23.00 15.58 -9.09
N LYS A 175 -23.55 16.80 -9.00
CA LYS A 175 -22.73 18.01 -8.77
C LYS A 175 -21.96 17.93 -7.46
N GLU A 176 -22.58 17.38 -6.42
CA GLU A 176 -22.00 17.22 -5.09
C GLU A 176 -20.87 16.17 -5.10
N GLU A 177 -21.07 15.08 -5.81
CA GLU A 177 -20.05 14.03 -5.95
C GLU A 177 -18.84 14.52 -6.76
N ARG A 178 -19.07 15.33 -7.81
CA ARG A 178 -17.96 15.96 -8.56
C ARG A 178 -17.18 16.94 -7.70
N ALA A 179 -17.88 17.79 -6.93
CA ALA A 179 -17.23 18.75 -6.05
C ALA A 179 -16.36 18.05 -5.00
N ARG A 180 -16.85 16.95 -4.39
CA ARG A 180 -16.07 16.13 -3.47
C ARG A 180 -14.85 15.50 -4.14
N LEU A 181 -15.02 14.96 -5.34
CA LEU A 181 -13.90 14.38 -6.10
C LEU A 181 -12.84 15.45 -6.44
N GLU A 182 -13.25 16.66 -6.80
CA GLU A 182 -12.33 17.78 -7.07
C GLU A 182 -11.60 18.22 -5.79
N GLU A 183 -12.29 18.26 -4.65
CA GLU A 183 -11.72 18.59 -3.34
C GLU A 183 -10.71 17.52 -2.92
N ASP A 184 -11.07 16.23 -2.98
CA ASP A 184 -10.19 15.10 -2.69
C ASP A 184 -8.94 15.11 -3.58
N TRP A 185 -9.10 15.43 -4.88
CA TRP A 185 -7.98 15.58 -5.81
C TRP A 185 -7.07 16.75 -5.45
N LYS A 186 -7.63 17.86 -5.02
CA LYS A 186 -6.87 19.04 -4.58
C LYS A 186 -6.06 18.68 -3.33
N ASP A 187 -6.70 18.15 -2.32
CA ASP A 187 -6.04 17.73 -1.07
C ASP A 187 -4.93 16.71 -1.31
N TYR A 188 -5.19 15.75 -2.20
CA TYR A 188 -4.18 14.77 -2.63
C TYR A 188 -2.98 15.45 -3.30
N ASN A 189 -3.21 16.38 -4.22
CA ASN A 189 -2.14 17.07 -4.93
C ASN A 189 -1.35 17.99 -3.99
N ASP A 190 -2.01 18.67 -3.06
CA ASP A 190 -1.36 19.54 -2.08
C ASP A 190 -0.47 18.72 -1.14
N LEU A 191 -0.95 17.59 -0.65
CA LEU A 191 -0.14 16.66 0.13
C LEU A 191 1.03 16.11 -0.68
N PHE A 192 0.77 15.75 -1.95
CA PHE A 192 1.82 15.25 -2.85
C PHE A 192 2.93 16.27 -3.04
N ASN A 193 2.57 17.51 -3.37
CA ASN A 193 3.52 18.59 -3.60
C ASN A 193 4.34 18.88 -2.33
N THR A 194 3.70 18.89 -1.16
CA THR A 194 4.36 19.10 0.13
C THR A 194 5.39 18.01 0.42
N VAL A 195 5.03 16.74 0.21
CA VAL A 195 5.96 15.61 0.43
C VAL A 195 7.10 15.61 -0.59
N ASP A 196 6.81 15.92 -1.86
CA ASP A 196 7.84 15.99 -2.91
C ASP A 196 8.81 17.15 -2.68
N TYR A 197 8.30 18.29 -2.23
CA TYR A 197 9.12 19.43 -1.82
C TYR A 197 10.04 19.07 -0.63
N ALA A 198 9.48 18.54 0.45
CA ALA A 198 10.26 18.13 1.63
C ALA A 198 11.33 17.08 1.28
N LYS A 199 11.03 16.14 0.38
CA LYS A 199 12.00 15.15 -0.11
C LYS A 199 13.12 15.78 -0.91
N LYS A 200 12.81 16.77 -1.75
CA LYS A 200 13.84 17.50 -2.54
C LYS A 200 14.73 18.32 -1.63
N GLU A 201 14.15 19.00 -0.67
CA GLU A 201 14.85 19.79 0.33
C GLU A 201 15.77 18.92 1.19
N GLY A 202 15.25 17.86 1.80
CA GLY A 202 16.08 16.92 2.61
C GLY A 202 17.19 16.24 1.78
N LYS A 203 16.95 15.98 0.47
CA LYS A 203 18.02 15.45 -0.39
C LYS A 203 19.11 16.51 -0.69
N ALA A 204 18.73 17.77 -0.81
CA ALA A 204 19.68 18.87 -1.01
C ALA A 204 20.50 19.09 0.25
N GLU A 205 19.85 19.13 1.41
CA GLU A 205 20.51 19.25 2.73
C GLU A 205 21.46 18.08 2.98
N GLY A 206 21.02 16.82 2.82
CA GLY A 206 21.87 15.65 3.01
C GLY A 206 23.09 15.62 2.07
N ARG A 207 22.96 16.12 0.83
CA ARG A 207 24.10 16.27 -0.07
C ARG A 207 25.07 17.36 0.37
N ALA A 208 24.57 18.45 0.93
CA ALA A 208 25.40 19.53 1.46
C ALA A 208 26.17 19.06 2.71
N GLU A 209 25.50 18.37 3.63
CA GLU A 209 26.11 17.77 4.82
C GLU A 209 27.20 16.75 4.44
N GLU A 210 26.93 15.85 3.50
CA GLU A 210 27.89 14.85 3.00
C GLU A 210 29.14 15.52 2.43
N LYS A 211 28.98 16.59 1.63
CA LYS A 211 30.10 17.36 1.08
C LYS A 211 30.95 17.96 2.19
N GLN A 212 30.34 18.58 3.20
CA GLN A 212 31.05 19.16 4.34
C GLN A 212 31.78 18.07 5.15
N GLU A 213 31.13 16.95 5.43
CA GLU A 213 31.75 15.85 6.17
C GLU A 213 32.95 15.25 5.41
N ASN A 214 32.80 15.06 4.11
CA ASN A 214 33.91 14.60 3.26
C ASN A 214 35.05 15.61 3.23
N ALA A 215 34.77 16.91 3.14
CA ALA A 215 35.79 17.97 3.19
C ALA A 215 36.56 17.96 4.52
N ARG A 216 35.87 17.81 5.67
CA ARG A 216 36.51 17.67 6.99
C ARG A 216 37.45 16.46 7.04
N LYS A 217 36.97 15.30 6.56
CA LYS A 217 37.80 14.08 6.49
C LYS A 217 39.05 14.30 5.64
N MET A 218 38.92 14.96 4.48
CA MET A 218 40.06 15.27 3.58
C MET A 218 41.04 16.25 4.23
N LYS A 219 40.57 17.26 5.00
CA LYS A 219 41.46 18.16 5.77
C LYS A 219 42.28 17.38 6.78
N VAL A 220 41.64 16.46 7.53
CA VAL A 220 42.35 15.61 8.51
C VAL A 220 43.39 14.73 7.86
N LEU A 221 43.17 14.31 6.62
CA LEU A 221 44.13 13.53 5.82
C LEU A 221 45.27 14.40 5.20
N GLY A 222 45.25 15.73 5.40
CA GLY A 222 46.29 16.64 4.95
C GLY A 222 46.20 17.06 3.47
N LEU A 223 45.02 16.91 2.83
CA LEU A 223 44.83 17.40 1.45
C LEU A 223 44.78 18.94 1.45
N SER A 224 45.26 19.55 0.33
CA SER A 224 45.17 21.01 0.17
C SER A 224 43.73 21.46 -0.08
N ASN A 225 43.41 22.71 0.30
CA ASN A 225 42.08 23.28 0.07
C ASN A 225 41.64 23.24 -1.40
N GLU A 226 42.57 23.41 -2.32
CA GLU A 226 42.34 23.33 -3.78
C GLU A 226 41.92 21.91 -4.21
N MET A 227 42.57 20.87 -3.65
CA MET A 227 42.20 19.48 -3.91
C MET A 227 40.81 19.16 -3.33
N ILE A 228 40.51 19.62 -2.10
CA ILE A 228 39.22 19.44 -1.48
C ILE A 228 38.11 20.14 -2.27
N HIS A 229 38.36 21.36 -2.74
CA HIS A 229 37.48 22.10 -3.63
C HIS A 229 37.11 21.30 -4.90
N GLN A 230 38.13 20.75 -5.58
CA GLN A 230 37.94 19.97 -6.79
C GLN A 230 37.09 18.72 -6.60
N VAL A 231 37.21 18.07 -5.46
CA VAL A 231 36.49 16.83 -5.16
C VAL A 231 35.06 17.09 -4.65
N THR A 232 34.89 18.08 -3.76
CA THR A 232 33.62 18.32 -3.07
C THR A 232 32.74 19.37 -3.75
N GLY A 233 33.38 20.29 -4.50
CA GLY A 233 32.72 21.46 -5.09
C GLY A 233 32.33 22.53 -4.06
N LEU A 234 32.83 22.45 -2.82
CA LEU A 234 32.71 23.53 -1.81
C LEU A 234 33.72 24.65 -2.18
N SER A 235 33.39 25.91 -1.87
CA SER A 235 34.33 27.00 -2.08
C SER A 235 35.52 26.91 -1.12
N VAL A 236 36.63 27.57 -1.44
CA VAL A 236 37.82 27.56 -0.58
C VAL A 236 37.51 28.21 0.76
N GLU A 237 36.69 29.28 0.78
CA GLU A 237 36.25 29.97 1.98
C GLU A 237 35.40 29.03 2.88
N GLU A 238 34.48 28.25 2.29
CA GLU A 238 33.70 27.25 3.02
C GLU A 238 34.60 26.17 3.63
N ILE A 239 35.63 25.70 2.86
CA ILE A 239 36.58 24.70 3.32
C ILE A 239 37.45 25.25 4.47
N GLU A 240 37.84 26.52 4.44
CA GLU A 240 38.62 27.13 5.52
C GLU A 240 37.87 27.17 6.83
N THR A 241 36.56 27.33 6.81
CA THR A 241 35.69 27.39 7.99
C THR A 241 35.32 26.03 8.58
N LEU A 242 35.59 24.95 7.89
CA LEU A 242 35.36 23.56 8.34
C LEU A 242 36.50 23.05 9.25
#